data_b7795b8e5e255c2d865a6f0b6a6f4327
#
_entry.id   b7795b8e5e255c2d865a6f0b6a6f4327
#
_cell.length_a   1.000
_cell.length_b   1.000
_cell.length_c   1.000
_cell.angle_alpha   90.00
_cell.angle_beta   90.00
_cell.angle_gamma   90.00
#
_symmetry.space_group_name_H-M   'P 1'
#
loop_
_entity.id
_entity.type
_entity.pdbx_description
1 polymer ?
#
loop_
_entity_poly.entity_id
_entity_poly.type
_entity_poly.pdbx_seq_one_letter_code
_entity_poly.pdbx_strand_id
1 'polypeptide(L)'
;VRSVSSEEIQNSASRSVSGMLDMQAGVNITNGRLSIRGSRAEEVAYTLDGASITDVINTGRDVSAIPEALAEISVESGGFGAHIGGANSGVVRQTLRTGGNEVAGTVRFETGDYGHTDLTATVGVPIGDKVKTFIALRSNHVDDWNPTYYTDFKINDGQPLESTVSGSTPDGEEISIDFKSGGKDGVAHRAQDVLQINATGTVDLGPLNLRLSAVVDNNTYESNS
;
A
#
# COMPACT_ATOMS: atom_id res chain seq x y z
N VAL A 1 -14.10 6.43 18.38
CA VAL A 1 -12.71 6.26 17.92
C VAL A 1 -12.24 4.89 18.38
N ARG A 2 -11.61 4.14 17.51
CA ARG A 2 -10.91 2.89 17.82
C ARG A 2 -9.47 3.06 17.39
N SER A 3 -8.52 2.63 18.19
CA SER A 3 -7.11 2.74 17.88
C SER A 3 -6.39 1.43 18.07
N VAL A 4 -5.35 1.24 17.26
CA VAL A 4 -4.36 0.17 17.35
C VAL A 4 -3.05 0.84 17.69
N SER A 5 -2.50 0.51 18.84
CA SER A 5 -1.26 1.09 19.34
C SER A 5 -0.02 0.50 18.64
N SER A 6 1.12 1.16 18.78
CA SER A 6 2.40 0.66 18.26
C SER A 6 2.75 -0.74 18.76
N GLU A 7 2.43 -1.07 20.01
CA GLU A 7 2.67 -2.40 20.58
C GLU A 7 1.78 -3.45 19.91
N GLU A 8 0.50 -3.15 19.72
CA GLU A 8 -0.43 -4.05 19.03
C GLU A 8 -0.03 -4.22 17.56
N ILE A 9 0.43 -3.16 16.88
CA ILE A 9 0.95 -3.22 15.52
C ILE A 9 2.13 -4.18 15.42
N GLN A 10 3.11 -4.07 16.32
CA GLN A 10 4.30 -4.91 16.31
C GLN A 10 3.99 -6.39 16.60
N ASN A 11 3.01 -6.66 17.46
CA ASN A 11 2.56 -7.99 17.84
C ASN A 11 1.49 -8.57 16.91
N SER A 12 1.02 -7.79 15.93
CA SER A 12 0.00 -8.24 14.98
C SER A 12 0.54 -9.34 14.05
N ALA A 13 -0.29 -10.33 13.78
CA ALA A 13 -0.04 -11.32 12.74
C ALA A 13 -0.11 -10.72 11.32
N SER A 14 -0.83 -9.62 11.15
CA SER A 14 -0.91 -8.94 9.87
C SER A 14 0.29 -8.02 9.65
N ARG A 15 0.87 -8.08 8.45
CA ARG A 15 2.01 -7.26 8.00
C ARG A 15 1.58 -6.08 7.13
N SER A 16 0.29 -5.78 7.10
CA SER A 16 -0.25 -4.66 6.34
C SER A 16 -1.21 -3.84 7.18
N VAL A 17 -1.23 -2.53 6.94
CA VAL A 17 -2.19 -1.61 7.56
C VAL A 17 -3.63 -2.04 7.28
N SER A 18 -3.90 -2.50 6.05
CA SER A 18 -5.23 -3.00 5.67
C SER A 18 -5.65 -4.21 6.50
N GLY A 19 -4.78 -5.21 6.66
CA GLY A 19 -5.10 -6.38 7.47
C GLY A 19 -5.31 -6.06 8.95
N MET A 20 -4.61 -5.08 9.51
CA MET A 20 -4.83 -4.60 10.88
C MET A 20 -6.17 -3.87 11.01
N LEU A 21 -6.55 -3.11 9.99
CA LEU A 21 -7.84 -2.42 9.95
C LEU A 21 -9.01 -3.39 9.82
N ASP A 22 -8.87 -4.47 9.05
CA ASP A 22 -9.90 -5.49 8.86
C ASP A 22 -10.25 -6.24 10.16
N MET A 23 -9.29 -6.31 11.08
CA MET A 23 -9.53 -6.86 12.42
C MET A 23 -10.35 -5.92 13.33
N GLN A 24 -10.58 -4.68 12.91
CA GLN A 24 -11.35 -3.73 13.71
C GLN A 24 -12.86 -3.90 13.50
N ALA A 25 -13.62 -4.00 14.59
CA ALA A 25 -15.07 -4.19 14.48
C ALA A 25 -15.74 -3.01 13.76
N GLY A 26 -16.55 -3.34 12.76
CA GLY A 26 -17.25 -2.36 11.92
C GLY A 26 -16.42 -1.83 10.74
N VAL A 27 -15.22 -2.34 10.55
CA VAL A 27 -14.41 -2.18 9.34
C VAL A 27 -14.55 -3.45 8.51
N ASN A 28 -14.65 -3.32 7.23
CA ASN A 28 -14.67 -4.44 6.28
C ASN A 28 -13.82 -4.05 5.06
N ILE A 29 -12.99 -4.97 4.61
CA ILE A 29 -12.17 -4.79 3.40
C ILE A 29 -12.58 -5.84 2.38
N THR A 30 -13.11 -5.37 1.26
CA THR A 30 -13.51 -6.21 0.15
C THR A 30 -12.81 -5.74 -1.12
N ASN A 31 -12.09 -6.65 -1.79
CA ASN A 31 -11.29 -6.33 -2.99
C ASN A 31 -10.32 -5.15 -2.79
N GLY A 32 -9.66 -5.09 -1.62
CA GLY A 32 -8.72 -4.02 -1.27
C GLY A 32 -9.37 -2.68 -0.89
N ARG A 33 -10.69 -2.58 -0.93
CA ARG A 33 -11.45 -1.38 -0.59
C ARG A 33 -12.02 -1.48 0.82
N LEU A 34 -11.72 -0.48 1.64
CA LEU A 34 -12.17 -0.42 3.02
C LEU A 34 -13.53 0.31 3.10
N SER A 35 -14.45 -0.27 3.85
CA SER A 35 -15.72 0.33 4.22
C SER A 35 -15.90 0.33 5.74
N ILE A 36 -16.57 1.35 6.25
CA ILE A 36 -16.86 1.51 7.67
C ILE A 36 -18.36 1.45 7.87
N ARG A 37 -18.84 0.48 8.68
CA ARG A 37 -20.25 0.27 8.99
C ARG A 37 -21.14 0.11 7.75
N GLY A 38 -20.63 -0.53 6.70
CA GLY A 38 -21.38 -0.78 5.46
C GLY A 38 -21.46 0.43 4.52
N SER A 39 -20.63 1.46 4.74
CA SER A 39 -20.49 2.59 3.83
C SER A 39 -19.81 2.21 2.51
N ARG A 40 -19.74 3.16 1.60
CA ARG A 40 -18.93 3.02 0.40
C ARG A 40 -17.47 3.37 0.70
N ALA A 41 -16.54 2.77 -0.03
CA ALA A 41 -15.11 3.04 0.14
C ALA A 41 -14.74 4.50 -0.16
N GLU A 42 -15.47 5.14 -1.08
CA GLU A 42 -15.30 6.55 -1.45
C GLU A 42 -15.65 7.54 -0.33
N GLU A 43 -16.34 7.06 0.70
CA GLU A 43 -16.78 7.86 1.83
C GLU A 43 -15.78 7.84 3.01
N VAL A 44 -14.67 7.11 2.86
CA VAL A 44 -13.63 6.99 3.87
C VAL A 44 -12.45 7.87 3.50
N ALA A 45 -12.05 8.76 4.39
CA ALA A 45 -10.84 9.55 4.24
C ALA A 45 -9.65 8.91 4.97
N TYR A 46 -8.48 9.09 4.41
CA TYR A 46 -7.21 8.61 4.98
C TYR A 46 -6.28 9.78 5.26
N THR A 47 -5.67 9.78 6.45
CA THR A 47 -4.66 10.77 6.81
C THR A 47 -3.41 10.12 7.37
N LEU A 48 -2.26 10.72 7.11
CA LEU A 48 -0.97 10.35 7.66
C LEU A 48 -0.32 11.60 8.27
N ASP A 49 -0.05 11.57 9.57
CA ASP A 49 0.44 12.72 10.33
C ASP A 49 -0.39 14.00 10.09
N GLY A 50 -1.69 13.86 9.87
CA GLY A 50 -2.60 14.98 9.61
C GLY A 50 -2.71 15.41 8.13
N ALA A 51 -1.80 14.98 7.27
CA ALA A 51 -1.92 15.20 5.82
C ALA A 51 -2.88 14.20 5.19
N SER A 52 -3.70 14.64 4.23
CA SER A 52 -4.57 13.73 3.47
C SER A 52 -3.73 12.87 2.53
N ILE A 53 -3.97 11.57 2.58
CA ILE A 53 -3.41 10.57 1.66
C ILE A 53 -4.53 9.78 0.96
N THR A 54 -5.70 10.39 0.82
CA THR A 54 -6.83 9.77 0.16
C THR A 54 -6.67 9.87 -1.35
N ASP A 55 -6.64 8.73 -2.03
CA ASP A 55 -6.73 8.67 -3.49
C ASP A 55 -8.18 8.96 -3.91
N VAL A 56 -8.40 10.11 -4.52
CA VAL A 56 -9.73 10.53 -4.98
C VAL A 56 -10.14 9.89 -6.29
N ILE A 57 -9.22 9.27 -7.02
CA ILE A 57 -9.47 8.66 -8.33
C ILE A 57 -9.80 7.17 -8.16
N ASN A 58 -8.95 6.45 -7.45
CA ASN A 58 -9.07 4.99 -7.30
C ASN A 58 -9.75 4.56 -5.99
N THR A 59 -10.14 5.53 -5.15
CA THR A 59 -10.77 5.30 -3.84
C THR A 59 -9.96 4.40 -2.91
N GLY A 60 -9.09 4.99 -2.12
CA GLY A 60 -8.22 4.26 -1.23
C GLY A 60 -7.15 5.14 -0.61
N ARG A 61 -5.93 4.62 -0.55
CA ARG A 61 -4.75 5.33 -0.09
C ARG A 61 -3.75 5.47 -1.22
N ASP A 62 -3.27 6.68 -1.45
CA ASP A 62 -2.16 6.93 -2.40
C ASP A 62 -0.84 6.32 -1.92
N VAL A 63 -0.63 6.32 -0.60
CA VAL A 63 0.63 5.93 0.02
C VAL A 63 0.36 4.97 1.16
N SER A 64 1.17 3.93 1.28
CA SER A 64 1.14 2.99 2.39
C SER A 64 2.33 3.21 3.31
N ALA A 65 2.07 3.47 4.59
CA ALA A 65 3.13 3.51 5.59
C ALA A 65 3.56 2.10 5.99
N ILE A 66 4.83 1.94 6.31
CA ILE A 66 5.37 0.72 6.90
C ILE A 66 4.70 0.53 8.27
N PRO A 67 4.08 -0.61 8.57
CA PRO A 67 3.41 -0.82 9.86
C PRO A 67 4.32 -0.53 11.07
N GLU A 68 5.57 -0.95 11.02
CA GLU A 68 6.55 -0.74 12.08
C GLU A 68 6.94 0.74 12.26
N ALA A 69 6.67 1.58 11.26
CA ALA A 69 6.85 3.02 11.34
C ALA A 69 5.67 3.74 11.98
N LEU A 70 4.55 3.04 12.24
CA LEU A 70 3.36 3.63 12.84
C LEU A 70 3.42 3.62 14.37
N ALA A 71 3.08 4.74 14.97
CA ALA A 71 2.83 4.86 16.40
C ALA A 71 1.40 4.43 16.73
N GLU A 72 0.46 4.77 15.85
CA GLU A 72 -0.95 4.49 16.03
C GLU A 72 -1.69 4.46 14.69
N ILE A 73 -2.68 3.60 14.62
CA ILE A 73 -3.71 3.61 13.57
C ILE A 73 -5.03 3.82 14.29
N SER A 74 -5.80 4.85 13.95
CA SER A 74 -7.13 5.05 14.53
C SER A 74 -8.20 5.14 13.46
N VAL A 75 -9.39 4.61 13.80
CA VAL A 75 -10.58 4.63 12.95
C VAL A 75 -11.67 5.43 13.66
N GLU A 76 -12.07 6.52 13.06
CA GLU A 76 -13.18 7.35 13.51
C GLU A 76 -14.38 7.12 12.59
N SER A 77 -15.45 6.55 13.12
CA SER A 77 -16.66 6.23 12.36
C SER A 77 -17.78 7.25 12.57
N GLY A 78 -17.43 8.50 12.81
CA GLY A 78 -18.33 9.63 13.02
C GLY A 78 -17.76 10.60 14.06
N GLY A 79 -18.27 11.83 14.06
CA GLY A 79 -17.82 12.89 14.99
C GLY A 79 -16.46 13.49 14.66
N PHE A 80 -15.94 13.24 13.45
CA PHE A 80 -14.70 13.87 12.98
C PHE A 80 -14.92 15.36 12.64
N GLY A 81 -13.88 16.15 12.83
CA GLY A 81 -13.95 17.61 12.65
C GLY A 81 -14.21 18.03 11.20
N ALA A 82 -14.89 19.15 11.02
CA ALA A 82 -15.24 19.71 9.71
C ALA A 82 -14.03 20.05 8.81
N HIS A 83 -12.82 20.05 9.38
CA HIS A 83 -11.58 20.27 8.62
C HIS A 83 -11.16 19.07 7.78
N ILE A 84 -11.78 17.90 8.00
CA ILE A 84 -11.55 16.71 7.20
C ILE A 84 -12.58 16.71 6.07
N GLY A 85 -12.16 17.18 4.91
CA GLY A 85 -12.98 17.12 3.70
C GLY A 85 -13.04 15.71 3.12
N GLY A 86 -14.14 15.39 2.42
CA GLY A 86 -14.29 14.14 1.66
C GLY A 86 -14.62 12.89 2.50
N ALA A 87 -14.74 13.01 3.82
CA ALA A 87 -15.16 11.92 4.69
C ALA A 87 -16.63 12.02 5.02
N ASN A 88 -17.43 11.03 4.63
CA ASN A 88 -18.85 10.94 5.00
C ASN A 88 -19.13 9.83 6.01
N SER A 89 -18.37 8.75 5.98
CA SER A 89 -18.59 7.58 6.82
C SER A 89 -17.54 7.38 7.89
N GLY A 90 -16.31 7.79 7.62
CA GLY A 90 -15.23 7.66 8.59
C GLY A 90 -13.88 8.16 8.11
N VAL A 91 -12.96 8.20 9.05
CA VAL A 91 -11.58 8.63 8.83
C VAL A 91 -10.64 7.59 9.41
N VAL A 92 -9.68 7.16 8.61
CA VAL A 92 -8.54 6.36 9.04
C VAL A 92 -7.35 7.28 9.23
N ARG A 93 -6.91 7.43 10.47
CA ARG A 93 -5.73 8.24 10.82
C ARG A 93 -4.55 7.34 11.09
N GLN A 94 -3.44 7.64 10.49
CA GLN A 94 -2.17 7.00 10.72
C GLN A 94 -1.20 8.03 11.28
N THR A 95 -0.51 7.68 12.35
CA THR A 95 0.50 8.53 12.97
C THR A 95 1.84 7.81 12.93
N LEU A 96 2.85 8.43 12.35
CA LEU A 96 4.19 7.86 12.30
C LEU A 96 4.87 7.94 13.67
N ARG A 97 5.77 7.02 13.94
CA ARG A 97 6.63 7.04 15.13
C ARG A 97 7.61 8.20 15.06
N THR A 98 7.96 8.69 16.22
CA THR A 98 9.08 9.62 16.41
C THR A 98 10.23 8.90 17.11
N GLY A 99 11.43 9.40 16.96
CA GLY A 99 12.58 8.92 17.74
C GLY A 99 12.37 9.07 19.24
N GLY A 100 12.96 8.18 19.99
CA GLY A 100 13.03 8.25 21.45
C GLY A 100 14.16 9.14 21.97
N ASN A 101 14.46 9.03 23.27
CA ASN A 101 15.60 9.70 23.91
C ASN A 101 16.89 8.87 23.81
N GLU A 102 16.78 7.64 23.37
CA GLU A 102 17.89 6.69 23.21
C GLU A 102 17.88 6.15 21.79
N VAL A 103 19.06 5.73 21.32
CA VAL A 103 19.17 5.03 20.05
C VAL A 103 18.53 3.65 20.19
N ALA A 104 17.52 3.40 19.40
CA ALA A 104 16.82 2.12 19.37
C ALA A 104 16.48 1.75 17.93
N GLY A 105 16.54 0.47 17.63
CA GLY A 105 16.21 -0.01 16.29
C GLY A 105 15.82 -1.47 16.29
N THR A 106 15.18 -1.89 15.23
CA THR A 106 14.82 -3.29 15.00
C THR A 106 15.12 -3.65 13.56
N VAL A 107 15.52 -4.89 13.36
CA VAL A 107 15.63 -5.49 12.02
C VAL A 107 14.82 -6.77 12.06
N ARG A 108 13.96 -6.94 11.08
CA ARG A 108 13.17 -8.14 10.88
C ARG A 108 13.38 -8.64 9.46
N PHE A 109 13.60 -9.92 9.35
CA PHE A 109 13.65 -10.64 8.08
C PHE A 109 12.66 -11.78 8.11
N GLU A 110 11.82 -11.85 7.10
CA GLU A 110 10.85 -12.93 6.93
C GLU A 110 11.06 -13.54 5.54
N THR A 111 10.87 -14.84 5.44
CA THR A 111 10.91 -15.58 4.19
C THR A 111 9.76 -16.58 4.16
N GLY A 112 9.23 -16.86 3.00
CA GLY A 112 8.07 -17.73 2.81
C GLY A 112 8.07 -18.40 1.46
N ASP A 113 6.95 -19.00 1.14
CA ASP A 113 6.73 -19.63 -0.16
C ASP A 113 6.76 -18.61 -1.30
N TYR A 114 6.95 -19.07 -2.52
CA TYR A 114 6.99 -18.25 -3.75
C TYR A 114 8.08 -17.16 -3.72
N GLY A 115 9.28 -17.49 -3.23
CA GLY A 115 10.38 -16.54 -3.16
C GLY A 115 10.13 -15.34 -2.23
N HIS A 116 9.05 -15.38 -1.43
CA HIS A 116 8.70 -14.28 -0.54
C HIS A 116 9.85 -13.94 0.40
N THR A 117 10.29 -12.70 0.35
CA THR A 117 11.25 -12.12 1.28
C THR A 117 10.79 -10.74 1.71
N ASP A 118 10.78 -10.49 3.01
CA ASP A 118 10.44 -9.20 3.61
C ASP A 118 11.55 -8.80 4.57
N LEU A 119 12.21 -7.70 4.29
CA LEU A 119 13.22 -7.11 5.15
C LEU A 119 12.70 -5.75 5.63
N THR A 120 12.48 -5.63 6.92
CA THR A 120 12.09 -4.37 7.56
C THR A 120 13.14 -3.97 8.58
N ALA A 121 13.62 -2.74 8.48
CA ALA A 121 14.57 -2.15 9.43
C ALA A 121 14.04 -0.82 9.94
N THR A 122 14.15 -0.59 11.25
CA THR A 122 13.80 0.69 11.87
C THR A 122 14.93 1.18 12.75
N VAL A 123 15.12 2.49 12.80
CA VAL A 123 16.07 3.13 13.71
C VAL A 123 15.54 4.48 14.18
N GLY A 124 15.60 4.71 15.47
CA GLY A 124 15.36 5.99 16.10
C GLY A 124 16.66 6.53 16.69
N VAL A 125 17.02 7.76 16.37
CA VAL A 125 18.27 8.41 16.82
C VAL A 125 17.95 9.78 17.37
N PRO A 126 18.26 10.05 18.66
CA PRO A 126 18.28 11.42 19.19
C PRO A 126 19.54 12.15 18.73
N ILE A 127 19.41 13.41 18.35
CA ILE A 127 20.53 14.29 18.01
C ILE A 127 20.55 15.43 19.05
N GLY A 128 21.33 15.23 20.10
CA GLY A 128 21.28 16.07 21.29
C GLY A 128 19.91 15.96 21.99
N ASP A 129 19.57 16.97 22.79
CA ASP A 129 18.36 16.95 23.63
C ASP A 129 17.08 17.40 22.88
N LYS A 130 17.24 18.04 21.74
CA LYS A 130 16.14 18.75 21.05
C LYS A 130 15.66 18.08 19.78
N VAL A 131 16.49 17.26 19.14
CA VAL A 131 16.15 16.67 17.85
C VAL A 131 16.01 15.17 18.00
N LYS A 132 14.90 14.64 17.52
CA LYS A 132 14.65 13.20 17.49
C LYS A 132 14.31 12.79 16.08
N THR A 133 14.95 11.75 15.61
CA THR A 133 14.74 11.21 14.25
C THR A 133 14.31 9.77 14.33
N PHE A 134 13.48 9.36 13.38
CA PHE A 134 13.10 7.97 13.21
C PHE A 134 13.04 7.65 11.71
N ILE A 135 13.61 6.54 11.33
CA ILE A 135 13.63 6.05 9.95
C ILE A 135 13.21 4.60 9.95
N ALA A 136 12.36 4.24 9.01
CA ALA A 136 11.99 2.86 8.71
C ALA A 136 12.17 2.60 7.22
N LEU A 137 12.70 1.42 6.91
CA LEU A 137 12.92 0.91 5.57
C LEU A 137 12.24 -0.45 5.46
N ARG A 138 11.59 -0.73 4.35
CA ARG A 138 11.04 -2.05 4.03
C ARG A 138 11.32 -2.38 2.58
N SER A 139 11.81 -3.58 2.37
CA SER A 139 11.93 -4.21 1.05
C SER A 139 11.16 -5.51 1.09
N ASN A 140 10.15 -5.63 0.25
CA ASN A 140 9.36 -6.85 0.13
C ASN A 140 9.41 -7.31 -1.32
N HIS A 141 9.70 -8.59 -1.51
CA HIS A 141 9.73 -9.25 -2.80
C HIS A 141 8.87 -10.52 -2.73
N VAL A 142 8.07 -10.72 -3.75
CA VAL A 142 7.25 -11.93 -3.91
C VAL A 142 7.30 -12.33 -5.38
N ASP A 143 7.72 -13.56 -5.65
CA ASP A 143 7.63 -14.16 -6.96
C ASP A 143 6.16 -14.48 -7.33
N ASP A 144 5.94 -14.82 -8.59
CA ASP A 144 4.63 -15.29 -9.01
C ASP A 144 4.23 -16.55 -8.21
N TRP A 145 3.09 -16.47 -7.55
CA TRP A 145 2.55 -17.57 -6.73
C TRP A 145 2.14 -18.79 -7.55
N ASN A 146 2.08 -18.68 -8.88
CA ASN A 146 1.75 -19.78 -9.76
C ASN A 146 2.55 -19.79 -11.07
N PRO A 147 3.90 -19.85 -10.98
CA PRO A 147 4.76 -19.77 -12.16
C PRO A 147 4.56 -20.96 -13.12
N THR A 148 4.07 -22.11 -12.61
CA THR A 148 3.93 -23.35 -13.39
C THR A 148 2.56 -23.52 -14.03
N TYR A 149 1.52 -22.89 -13.51
CA TYR A 149 0.15 -23.07 -14.03
C TYR A 149 0.01 -22.57 -15.47
N TYR A 150 0.82 -21.60 -15.86
CA TYR A 150 0.77 -20.95 -17.16
C TYR A 150 2.00 -21.21 -18.04
N THR A 151 3.08 -21.79 -17.50
CA THR A 151 4.27 -22.11 -18.28
C THR A 151 4.02 -23.19 -19.32
N ASP A 152 3.07 -24.09 -19.09
CA ASP A 152 2.66 -25.11 -20.04
C ASP A 152 1.55 -24.64 -20.98
N PHE A 153 0.91 -23.52 -20.71
CA PHE A 153 -0.13 -22.95 -21.55
C PHE A 153 0.48 -21.94 -22.52
N LYS A 154 1.16 -22.47 -23.53
CA LYS A 154 1.66 -21.65 -24.64
C LYS A 154 0.53 -21.42 -25.63
N ILE A 155 0.02 -20.21 -25.70
CA ILE A 155 -0.81 -19.80 -26.82
C ILE A 155 0.10 -19.78 -28.04
N ASN A 156 -0.16 -20.66 -29.00
CA ASN A 156 0.55 -20.73 -30.26
C ASN A 156 2.07 -20.98 -30.13
N ASP A 157 2.50 -21.85 -29.21
CA ASP A 157 3.92 -22.17 -28.94
C ASP A 157 4.81 -20.96 -28.64
N GLY A 158 4.26 -19.94 -27.98
CA GLY A 158 4.97 -18.71 -27.65
C GLY A 158 5.13 -17.74 -28.83
N GLN A 159 4.48 -18.01 -29.96
CA GLN A 159 4.40 -17.08 -31.09
C GLN A 159 3.24 -16.09 -30.90
N PRO A 160 3.35 -14.86 -31.41
CA PRO A 160 2.24 -13.94 -31.43
C PRO A 160 1.01 -14.56 -32.08
N LEU A 161 -0.14 -14.43 -31.44
CA LEU A 161 -1.40 -14.81 -32.08
C LEU A 161 -1.74 -13.69 -33.07
N GLU A 162 -1.55 -13.95 -34.34
CA GLU A 162 -1.96 -13.06 -35.42
C GLU A 162 -3.27 -13.59 -35.99
N SER A 163 -4.30 -12.79 -35.95
CA SER A 163 -5.60 -13.12 -36.52
C SER A 163 -6.13 -11.88 -37.26
N THR A 164 -6.44 -12.09 -38.53
CA THR A 164 -7.09 -11.06 -39.34
C THR A 164 -8.56 -11.40 -39.44
N VAL A 165 -9.42 -10.53 -38.96
CA VAL A 165 -10.88 -10.63 -39.15
C VAL A 165 -11.26 -9.70 -40.29
N SER A 166 -11.75 -10.28 -41.36
CA SER A 166 -12.23 -9.52 -42.54
C SER A 166 -13.76 -9.51 -42.57
N GLY A 167 -14.31 -8.39 -42.90
CA GLY A 167 -15.75 -8.18 -43.10
C GLY A 167 -16.00 -7.13 -44.17
N SER A 168 -17.21 -7.07 -44.68
CA SER A 168 -17.62 -6.01 -45.62
C SER A 168 -18.64 -5.10 -44.96
N THR A 169 -18.52 -3.81 -45.25
CA THR A 169 -19.54 -2.83 -44.88
C THR A 169 -20.82 -3.05 -45.73
N PRO A 170 -21.96 -2.52 -45.29
CA PRO A 170 -23.18 -2.55 -46.11
C PRO A 170 -23.01 -1.92 -47.49
N ASP A 171 -22.03 -1.05 -47.67
CA ASP A 171 -21.70 -0.37 -48.92
C ASP A 171 -20.70 -1.16 -49.78
N GLY A 172 -20.31 -2.36 -49.34
CA GLY A 172 -19.46 -3.27 -50.09
C GLY A 172 -17.96 -3.00 -49.95
N GLU A 173 -17.51 -2.16 -49.01
CA GLU A 173 -16.12 -1.92 -48.74
C GLU A 173 -15.58 -3.03 -47.82
N GLU A 174 -14.45 -3.64 -48.20
CA GLU A 174 -13.78 -4.66 -47.38
C GLU A 174 -13.01 -3.99 -46.27
N ILE A 175 -13.32 -4.40 -45.03
CA ILE A 175 -12.57 -3.99 -43.83
C ILE A 175 -11.84 -5.22 -43.29
N SER A 176 -10.55 -5.08 -43.07
CA SER A 176 -9.75 -6.07 -42.35
C SER A 176 -9.18 -5.45 -41.06
N ILE A 177 -9.34 -6.16 -39.94
CA ILE A 177 -8.77 -5.78 -38.66
C ILE A 177 -7.78 -6.84 -38.25
N ASP A 178 -6.53 -6.45 -38.16
CA ASP A 178 -5.46 -7.31 -37.71
C ASP A 178 -5.35 -7.26 -36.17
N PHE A 179 -5.57 -8.41 -35.54
CA PHE A 179 -5.34 -8.58 -34.12
C PHE A 179 -3.96 -9.21 -33.92
N LYS A 180 -3.10 -8.53 -33.20
CA LYS A 180 -1.79 -9.03 -32.82
C LYS A 180 -1.69 -9.09 -31.30
N SER A 181 -1.67 -10.28 -30.73
CA SER A 181 -1.33 -10.42 -29.32
C SER A 181 0.19 -10.50 -29.17
N GLY A 182 0.72 -9.82 -28.15
CA GLY A 182 2.14 -9.92 -27.82
C GLY A 182 2.52 -11.38 -27.55
N GLY A 183 3.58 -11.86 -28.21
CA GLY A 183 4.07 -13.24 -28.08
C GLY A 183 4.84 -13.48 -26.79
N LYS A 184 4.31 -13.04 -25.65
CA LYS A 184 4.87 -13.38 -24.35
C LYS A 184 4.08 -14.48 -23.69
N ASP A 185 4.79 -15.36 -22.99
CA ASP A 185 4.21 -16.45 -22.24
C ASP A 185 3.09 -15.96 -21.32
N GLY A 186 1.87 -16.19 -21.71
CA GLY A 186 0.70 -16.38 -20.96
C GLY A 186 0.19 -15.27 -20.09
N VAL A 187 -0.13 -15.45 -18.89
CA VAL A 187 -1.03 -14.73 -18.01
C VAL A 187 -0.24 -13.88 -17.00
N ALA A 188 -0.83 -12.79 -16.55
CA ALA A 188 -0.23 -11.83 -15.63
C ALA A 188 0.56 -12.48 -14.50
N HIS A 189 1.86 -12.36 -14.52
CA HIS A 189 2.71 -12.63 -13.37
C HIS A 189 2.30 -11.68 -12.25
N ARG A 190 2.20 -12.19 -11.04
CA ARG A 190 1.89 -11.40 -9.84
C ARG A 190 3.14 -11.21 -8.97
N ALA A 191 4.32 -11.23 -9.59
CA ALA A 191 5.52 -10.84 -8.92
C ALA A 191 5.40 -9.37 -8.49
N GLN A 192 5.81 -9.10 -7.29
CA GLN A 192 5.71 -7.76 -6.69
C GLN A 192 7.00 -7.42 -5.99
N ASP A 193 7.54 -6.25 -6.32
CA ASP A 193 8.64 -5.60 -5.61
C ASP A 193 8.14 -4.33 -4.94
N VAL A 194 8.34 -4.24 -3.65
CA VAL A 194 7.96 -3.09 -2.83
C VAL A 194 9.19 -2.54 -2.14
N LEU A 195 9.44 -1.25 -2.32
CA LEU A 195 10.42 -0.51 -1.53
C LEU A 195 9.74 0.68 -0.85
N GLN A 196 9.75 0.67 0.47
CA GLN A 196 9.13 1.72 1.28
C GLN A 196 10.15 2.37 2.20
N ILE A 197 10.04 3.68 2.35
CA ILE A 197 10.84 4.49 3.27
C ILE A 197 9.91 5.41 4.04
N ASN A 198 9.95 5.37 5.36
CA ASN A 198 9.27 6.33 6.21
C ASN A 198 10.32 7.02 7.09
N ALA A 199 10.27 8.34 7.15
CA ALA A 199 11.17 9.12 7.99
C ALA A 199 10.39 10.20 8.73
N THR A 200 10.72 10.40 9.99
CA THR A 200 10.22 11.52 10.80
C THR A 200 11.36 12.21 11.52
N GLY A 201 11.26 13.51 11.60
CA GLY A 201 12.14 14.35 12.41
C GLY A 201 11.30 15.28 13.28
N THR A 202 11.61 15.38 14.56
CA THR A 202 11.00 16.32 15.48
C THR A 202 12.05 17.22 16.10
N VAL A 203 11.77 18.52 16.18
CA VAL A 203 12.65 19.51 16.79
C VAL A 203 11.89 20.25 17.86
N ASP A 204 12.38 20.18 19.09
CA ASP A 204 11.84 20.93 20.23
C ASP A 204 12.56 22.28 20.34
N LEU A 205 11.83 23.35 20.08
CA LEU A 205 12.30 24.73 20.21
C LEU A 205 11.73 25.43 21.47
N GLY A 206 11.24 24.66 22.44
CA GLY A 206 10.62 25.14 23.67
C GLY A 206 9.12 25.39 23.46
N PRO A 207 8.71 26.62 23.10
CA PRO A 207 7.28 26.93 22.91
C PRO A 207 6.74 26.36 21.59
N LEU A 208 7.61 25.91 20.67
CA LEU A 208 7.26 25.40 19.35
C LEU A 208 7.91 24.02 19.11
N ASN A 209 7.09 23.05 18.77
CA ASN A 209 7.54 21.75 18.30
C ASN A 209 7.32 21.65 16.79
N LEU A 210 8.40 21.45 16.06
CA LEU A 210 8.34 21.20 14.63
C LEU A 210 8.44 19.71 14.36
N ARG A 211 7.57 19.20 13.47
CA ARG A 211 7.61 17.84 12.99
C ARG A 211 7.65 17.84 11.47
N LEU A 212 8.55 17.06 10.92
CA LEU A 212 8.65 16.78 9.51
C LEU A 212 8.49 15.28 9.31
N SER A 213 7.68 14.89 8.33
CA SER A 213 7.47 13.50 7.96
C SER A 213 7.64 13.34 6.46
N ALA A 214 8.29 12.27 6.05
CA ALA A 214 8.46 11.89 4.66
C ALA A 214 8.12 10.42 4.48
N VAL A 215 7.39 10.11 3.40
CA VAL A 215 7.04 8.75 3.02
C VAL A 215 7.32 8.57 1.56
N VAL A 216 8.03 7.52 1.22
CA VAL A 216 8.26 7.05 -0.14
C VAL A 216 7.71 5.64 -0.23
N ASP A 217 6.88 5.39 -1.22
CA ASP A 217 6.28 4.09 -1.48
C ASP A 217 6.43 3.79 -2.97
N ASN A 218 7.28 2.85 -3.30
CA ASN A 218 7.52 2.40 -4.67
C ASN A 218 7.10 0.94 -4.79
N ASN A 219 6.04 0.71 -5.54
CA ASN A 219 5.51 -0.61 -5.83
C ASN A 219 5.66 -0.91 -7.31
N THR A 220 6.39 -1.95 -7.62
CA THR A 220 6.50 -2.45 -8.99
C THR A 220 5.77 -3.78 -9.09
N TYR A 221 4.81 -3.84 -9.99
CA TYR A 221 4.10 -5.06 -10.33
C TYR A 221 4.53 -5.50 -11.72
N GLU A 222 4.92 -6.73 -11.88
CA GLU A 222 5.02 -7.30 -13.21
C GLU A 222 3.61 -7.55 -13.75
N SER A 223 3.18 -6.69 -14.64
CA SER A 223 1.97 -6.90 -15.44
C SER A 223 2.40 -7.25 -16.86
N ASN A 224 1.93 -8.37 -17.39
CA ASN A 224 2.02 -8.62 -18.81
C ASN A 224 1.07 -7.65 -19.53
N SER A 225 1.65 -6.64 -20.16
CA SER A 225 0.98 -5.77 -21.13
C SER A 225 1.09 -6.37 -22.53
#